data_8b18d6358067eb9698e1c4b92092951b
#
_entry.id   8b18d6358067eb9698e1c4b92092951b
#
_cell.length_a   1.000
_cell.length_b   1.000
_cell.length_c   1.000
_cell.angle_alpha   90.00
_cell.angle_beta   90.00
_cell.angle_gamma   90.00
#
_symmetry.space_group_name_H-M   'P 1'
#
loop_
_entity.id
_entity.type
_entity.pdbx_description
1 polymer ?
#
loop_
_entity_poly.entity_id
_entity_poly.type
_entity_poly.pdbx_seq_one_letter_code
_entity_poly.pdbx_strand_id
1 'polypeptide(L)'
;MKKTNHFYRFCALALSCLLLISLLPVTQVLADGDGAIHIKSAEDLQSLAHSCTLDSWSRGKTVVLDNDIALTDDDELPIPTFGGTFNGNGHTISGLSITQSVSPAGLFGVLQKDAVIKNLNVEGTVTPSGDSENIGGIVGENHGTIESCTFNGSVSGKRSVGGIAGRNLATGIVRACDASGAIFGQSMTGGIVGENLGSIVSCRGRAYVNIESTDPSIDLSNLNLEFSLDLAKLSRADTLNTATDTGGIAGYSSGAIASSTNYAAVGYQHIGYNIGGVVGRSSGQVLACSNEGAICGRKDVGGIAGQMEPYIRMEISDGLLQQLKTQLNELSGLVNTATNHAEGGSNEIASRLNSMSGYVDNAANELNNVRLNASIDSVITGDGSHSSDTLI
;
A
#
# COMPACT_ATOMS: atom_id res chain seq x y z
N MET A 1 42.71 38.01 -33.75
CA MET A 1 42.04 36.86 -34.37
C MET A 1 42.42 35.51 -33.72
N LYS A 2 42.47 35.39 -32.37
CA LYS A 2 42.78 34.10 -31.70
C LYS A 2 41.70 33.58 -30.70
N LYS A 3 40.62 34.37 -30.47
CA LYS A 3 39.55 33.97 -29.52
C LYS A 3 38.40 33.15 -30.11
N THR A 4 38.20 33.16 -31.42
CA THR A 4 37.11 32.47 -32.10
C THR A 4 37.34 30.94 -32.24
N ASN A 5 38.58 30.46 -32.24
CA ASN A 5 38.88 29.03 -32.38
C ASN A 5 38.59 28.18 -31.14
N HIS A 6 38.58 28.74 -29.94
CA HIS A 6 38.25 27.99 -28.72
C HIS A 6 36.74 27.76 -28.59
N PHE A 7 35.92 28.69 -29.00
CA PHE A 7 34.47 28.57 -28.97
C PHE A 7 33.97 27.48 -29.93
N TYR A 8 34.47 27.44 -31.16
CA TYR A 8 34.12 26.37 -32.12
C TYR A 8 34.62 25.00 -31.69
N ARG A 9 35.78 24.90 -31.03
CA ARG A 9 36.28 23.64 -30.45
C ARG A 9 35.43 23.16 -29.27
N PHE A 10 34.94 24.08 -28.43
CA PHE A 10 34.06 23.74 -27.30
C PHE A 10 32.69 23.29 -27.81
N CYS A 11 32.12 23.99 -28.80
CA CYS A 11 30.86 23.59 -29.44
C CYS A 11 30.98 22.23 -30.16
N ALA A 12 32.09 21.98 -30.84
CA ALA A 12 32.32 20.68 -31.50
C ALA A 12 32.51 19.54 -30.51
N LEU A 13 33.17 19.76 -29.37
CA LEU A 13 33.31 18.80 -28.30
C LEU A 13 31.96 18.54 -27.59
N ALA A 14 31.18 19.58 -27.33
CA ALA A 14 29.84 19.45 -26.77
C ALA A 14 28.87 18.69 -27.70
N LEU A 15 28.95 18.97 -29.02
CA LEU A 15 28.17 18.27 -30.03
C LEU A 15 28.57 16.78 -30.16
N SER A 16 29.89 16.50 -30.07
CA SER A 16 30.39 15.11 -30.12
C SER A 16 30.03 14.31 -28.87
N CYS A 17 30.01 14.95 -27.66
CA CYS A 17 29.53 14.33 -26.43
C CYS A 17 28.02 14.06 -26.48
N LEU A 18 27.22 14.99 -27.03
CA LEU A 18 25.77 14.78 -27.25
C LEU A 18 25.50 13.63 -28.23
N LEU A 19 26.30 13.50 -29.30
CA LEU A 19 26.19 12.40 -30.24
C LEU A 19 26.66 11.05 -29.65
N LEU A 20 27.62 11.04 -28.74
CA LEU A 20 28.07 9.83 -28.06
C LEU A 20 27.03 9.36 -27.02
N ILE A 21 26.32 10.27 -26.36
CA ILE A 21 25.23 9.94 -25.43
C ILE A 21 24.03 9.34 -26.20
N SER A 22 23.79 9.76 -27.46
CA SER A 22 22.73 9.18 -28.30
C SER A 22 23.06 7.80 -28.89
N LEU A 23 24.30 7.33 -28.73
CA LEU A 23 24.80 6.02 -29.20
C LEU A 23 24.88 4.97 -28.07
N LEU A 24 24.54 5.33 -26.83
CA LEU A 24 24.31 4.32 -25.81
C LEU A 24 23.11 3.47 -26.24
N PRO A 25 23.24 2.14 -26.30
CA PRO A 25 22.08 1.30 -26.59
C PRO A 25 21.10 1.52 -25.46
N VAL A 26 20.04 2.28 -25.72
CA VAL A 26 18.81 2.19 -24.94
C VAL A 26 18.32 0.78 -25.24
N THR A 27 18.57 -0.17 -24.36
CA THR A 27 17.94 -1.48 -24.40
C THR A 27 16.44 -1.22 -24.20
N GLN A 28 15.74 -0.99 -25.31
CA GLN A 28 14.29 -0.99 -25.29
C GLN A 28 13.89 -2.43 -25.00
N VAL A 29 13.22 -2.64 -23.88
CA VAL A 29 12.52 -3.89 -23.64
C VAL A 29 11.45 -3.99 -24.75
N LEU A 30 11.74 -4.76 -25.79
CA LEU A 30 10.85 -4.96 -26.92
C LEU A 30 9.74 -5.92 -26.46
N ALA A 31 8.50 -5.54 -26.69
CA ALA A 31 7.38 -6.47 -26.55
C ALA A 31 7.55 -7.60 -27.56
N ASP A 32 7.45 -8.84 -27.11
CA ASP A 32 7.43 -10.03 -27.95
C ASP A 32 6.12 -10.06 -28.78
N GLY A 33 5.98 -11.00 -29.70
CA GLY A 33 4.88 -11.04 -30.67
C GLY A 33 3.45 -11.13 -30.09
N ASP A 34 3.31 -11.34 -28.75
CA ASP A 34 2.05 -11.28 -28.00
C ASP A 34 1.76 -9.89 -27.40
N GLY A 35 2.65 -8.91 -27.60
CA GLY A 35 2.53 -7.56 -27.06
C GLY A 35 2.92 -7.42 -25.57
N ALA A 36 3.40 -8.49 -24.93
CA ALA A 36 3.91 -8.46 -23.58
C ALA A 36 5.41 -8.12 -23.53
N ILE A 37 5.85 -7.60 -22.39
CA ILE A 37 7.26 -7.39 -22.07
C ILE A 37 7.73 -8.60 -21.27
N HIS A 38 8.69 -9.33 -21.79
CA HIS A 38 9.24 -10.54 -21.19
C HIS A 38 10.49 -10.23 -20.39
N ILE A 39 10.49 -10.58 -19.10
CA ILE A 39 11.62 -10.44 -18.19
C ILE A 39 12.27 -11.81 -18.02
N LYS A 40 13.52 -11.94 -18.44
CA LYS A 40 14.27 -13.20 -18.48
C LYS A 40 15.52 -13.18 -17.59
N SER A 41 15.95 -11.99 -17.16
CA SER A 41 17.16 -11.78 -16.39
C SER A 41 17.04 -10.62 -15.41
N ALA A 42 18.02 -10.46 -14.51
CA ALA A 42 18.12 -9.31 -13.59
C ALA A 42 18.28 -7.99 -14.35
N GLU A 43 19.01 -8.00 -15.46
CA GLU A 43 19.21 -6.81 -16.32
C GLU A 43 17.91 -6.36 -16.97
N ASP A 44 17.01 -7.29 -17.36
CA ASP A 44 15.69 -6.96 -17.88
C ASP A 44 14.84 -6.29 -16.78
N LEU A 45 14.92 -6.80 -15.55
CA LEU A 45 14.22 -6.25 -14.40
C LEU A 45 14.73 -4.84 -14.04
N GLN A 46 16.05 -4.60 -14.10
CA GLN A 46 16.64 -3.27 -13.93
C GLN A 46 16.20 -2.31 -15.06
N SER A 47 16.16 -2.79 -16.30
CA SER A 47 15.67 -2.00 -17.44
C SER A 47 14.19 -1.62 -17.26
N LEU A 48 13.38 -2.51 -16.71
CA LEU A 48 12.01 -2.23 -16.30
C LEU A 48 11.98 -1.16 -15.20
N ALA A 49 12.79 -1.30 -14.15
CA ALA A 49 12.87 -0.34 -13.05
C ALA A 49 13.24 1.05 -13.55
N HIS A 50 14.25 1.14 -14.42
CA HIS A 50 14.65 2.40 -15.04
C HIS A 50 13.54 3.01 -15.89
N SER A 51 12.84 2.20 -16.69
CA SER A 51 11.72 2.68 -17.51
C SER A 51 10.55 3.18 -16.65
N CYS A 52 10.33 2.56 -15.51
CA CYS A 52 9.29 2.91 -14.54
C CYS A 52 9.62 4.12 -13.67
N THR A 53 10.74 4.81 -13.89
CA THR A 53 10.98 6.17 -13.34
C THR A 53 10.01 7.18 -13.95
N LEU A 54 9.45 6.89 -15.12
CA LEU A 54 8.38 7.65 -15.73
C LEU A 54 7.02 7.02 -15.37
N ASP A 55 6.25 7.68 -14.53
CA ASP A 55 4.98 7.21 -13.95
C ASP A 55 3.96 6.66 -14.97
N SER A 56 3.95 7.17 -16.19
CA SER A 56 3.00 6.76 -17.22
C SER A 56 3.51 5.58 -18.08
N TRP A 57 4.79 5.24 -17.99
CA TRP A 57 5.41 4.32 -18.95
C TRP A 57 4.81 2.93 -18.91
N SER A 58 4.53 2.39 -17.74
CA SER A 58 4.01 1.02 -17.55
C SER A 58 2.49 0.90 -17.72
N ARG A 59 1.76 2.02 -17.83
CA ARG A 59 0.29 1.99 -17.93
C ARG A 59 -0.17 1.23 -19.16
N GLY A 60 -1.11 0.29 -18.95
CA GLY A 60 -1.68 -0.54 -20.00
C GLY A 60 -0.72 -1.59 -20.59
N LYS A 61 0.50 -1.70 -20.06
CA LYS A 61 1.44 -2.74 -20.49
C LYS A 61 1.28 -3.99 -19.65
N THR A 62 1.58 -5.12 -20.28
CA THR A 62 1.72 -6.41 -19.61
C THR A 62 3.19 -6.78 -19.56
N VAL A 63 3.66 -7.12 -18.36
CA VAL A 63 5.01 -7.63 -18.10
C VAL A 63 4.87 -9.06 -17.61
N VAL A 64 5.64 -9.98 -18.14
CA VAL A 64 5.63 -11.40 -17.80
C VAL A 64 7.02 -11.85 -17.42
N LEU A 65 7.11 -12.55 -16.29
CA LEU A 65 8.34 -13.21 -15.87
C LEU A 65 8.43 -14.58 -16.57
N ASP A 66 9.51 -14.80 -17.28
CA ASP A 66 9.71 -16.05 -18.04
C ASP A 66 10.56 -17.07 -17.29
N ASN A 67 11.38 -16.61 -16.34
CA ASN A 67 12.30 -17.43 -15.55
C ASN A 67 12.32 -16.97 -14.10
N ASP A 68 12.83 -17.82 -13.22
CA ASP A 68 13.28 -17.39 -11.90
C ASP A 68 14.47 -16.44 -12.05
N ILE A 69 14.49 -15.37 -11.24
CA ILE A 69 15.54 -14.35 -11.27
C ILE A 69 16.22 -14.30 -9.91
N ALA A 70 17.56 -14.45 -9.94
CA ALA A 70 18.39 -14.22 -8.77
C ALA A 70 19.01 -12.82 -8.88
N LEU A 71 18.70 -11.97 -7.91
CA LEU A 71 19.28 -10.63 -7.78
C LEU A 71 20.57 -10.68 -6.98
N THR A 72 21.40 -9.69 -7.19
CA THR A 72 22.65 -9.45 -6.46
C THR A 72 22.60 -8.06 -5.81
N ASP A 73 23.52 -7.76 -4.91
CA ASP A 73 23.58 -6.46 -4.22
C ASP A 73 23.84 -5.27 -5.17
N ASP A 74 24.32 -5.56 -6.39
CA ASP A 74 24.58 -4.54 -7.42
C ASP A 74 23.33 -4.18 -8.24
N ASP A 75 22.22 -4.89 -8.04
CA ASP A 75 20.98 -4.67 -8.78
C ASP A 75 20.21 -3.45 -8.25
N GLU A 76 20.02 -2.43 -9.10
CA GLU A 76 19.34 -1.20 -8.74
C GLU A 76 17.81 -1.40 -8.63
N LEU A 77 17.32 -1.57 -7.43
CA LEU A 77 15.89 -1.67 -7.08
C LEU A 77 15.57 -0.68 -5.93
N PRO A 78 14.33 -0.27 -5.74
CA PRO A 78 13.06 -0.81 -6.22
C PRO A 78 12.62 -0.30 -7.60
N ILE A 79 11.61 -0.95 -8.20
CA ILE A 79 10.82 -0.40 -9.30
C ILE A 79 10.01 0.77 -8.74
N PRO A 80 10.26 2.03 -9.14
CA PRO A 80 9.72 3.19 -8.40
C PRO A 80 8.20 3.25 -8.40
N THR A 81 7.60 3.07 -9.58
CA THR A 81 6.14 3.09 -9.74
C THR A 81 5.71 2.15 -10.87
N PHE A 82 4.57 1.47 -10.70
CA PHE A 82 4.08 0.54 -11.69
C PHE A 82 2.58 0.71 -11.93
N GLY A 83 2.16 0.82 -13.19
CA GLY A 83 0.78 1.12 -13.60
C GLY A 83 0.17 0.12 -14.59
N GLY A 84 0.84 -1.01 -14.85
CA GLY A 84 0.40 -2.06 -15.77
C GLY A 84 -0.02 -3.36 -15.08
N THR A 85 0.09 -4.47 -15.81
CA THR A 85 -0.06 -5.82 -15.27
C THR A 85 1.31 -6.50 -15.22
N PHE A 86 1.77 -6.88 -14.02
CA PHE A 86 2.95 -7.70 -13.82
C PHE A 86 2.51 -9.13 -13.47
N ASN A 87 2.78 -10.07 -14.34
CA ASN A 87 2.50 -11.48 -14.12
C ASN A 87 3.81 -12.22 -13.82
N GLY A 88 4.01 -12.61 -12.57
CA GLY A 88 5.14 -13.43 -12.16
C GLY A 88 5.13 -14.84 -12.74
N ASN A 89 3.98 -15.29 -13.29
CA ASN A 89 3.82 -16.58 -13.93
C ASN A 89 4.23 -17.79 -13.05
N GLY A 90 4.22 -17.59 -11.73
CA GLY A 90 4.64 -18.56 -10.72
C GLY A 90 6.15 -18.59 -10.47
N HIS A 91 6.93 -17.78 -11.17
CA HIS A 91 8.37 -17.65 -10.95
C HIS A 91 8.73 -16.87 -9.70
N THR A 92 9.98 -17.01 -9.29
CA THR A 92 10.55 -16.41 -8.09
C THR A 92 11.57 -15.35 -8.45
N ILE A 93 11.49 -14.19 -7.80
CA ILE A 93 12.56 -13.20 -7.73
C ILE A 93 13.21 -13.36 -6.35
N SER A 94 14.43 -13.86 -6.32
CA SER A 94 15.21 -14.12 -5.10
C SER A 94 16.36 -13.13 -4.95
N GLY A 95 16.90 -12.99 -3.73
CA GLY A 95 18.02 -12.12 -3.44
C GLY A 95 17.67 -10.63 -3.38
N LEU A 96 16.38 -10.27 -3.25
CA LEU A 96 15.97 -8.87 -3.08
C LEU A 96 16.66 -8.27 -1.84
N SER A 97 17.41 -7.16 -2.02
CA SER A 97 18.12 -6.46 -0.96
C SER A 97 17.88 -4.95 -1.08
N ILE A 98 17.03 -4.39 -0.21
CA ILE A 98 16.75 -2.95 -0.17
C ILE A 98 17.20 -2.42 1.19
N THR A 99 18.33 -1.73 1.20
CA THR A 99 18.97 -1.18 2.42
C THR A 99 19.12 0.33 2.36
N GLN A 100 19.02 0.93 1.16
CA GLN A 100 19.13 2.38 0.97
C GLN A 100 17.93 3.08 1.62
N SER A 101 18.11 4.37 1.98
CA SER A 101 17.05 5.21 2.51
C SER A 101 16.04 5.52 1.40
N VAL A 102 15.00 4.73 1.30
CA VAL A 102 13.89 4.88 0.33
C VAL A 102 12.54 4.62 1.01
N SER A 103 11.55 5.41 0.65
CA SER A 103 10.18 5.29 1.16
C SER A 103 9.22 5.94 0.13
N PRO A 104 8.17 5.22 -0.29
CA PRO A 104 7.80 3.83 0.02
C PRO A 104 8.80 2.81 -0.57
N ALA A 105 8.93 1.63 0.06
CA ALA A 105 9.87 0.59 -0.35
C ALA A 105 9.24 -0.80 -0.41
N GLY A 106 9.70 -1.59 -1.37
CA GLY A 106 9.36 -2.96 -1.70
C GLY A 106 10.01 -3.29 -3.04
N LEU A 107 9.80 -4.47 -3.59
CA LEU A 107 10.21 -4.73 -4.98
C LEU A 107 9.61 -3.64 -5.92
N PHE A 108 8.39 -3.22 -5.64
CA PHE A 108 7.73 -2.05 -6.23
C PHE A 108 7.52 -0.98 -5.14
N GLY A 109 7.94 0.26 -5.41
CA GLY A 109 7.69 1.38 -4.51
C GLY A 109 6.19 1.69 -4.44
N VAL A 110 5.58 2.04 -5.58
CA VAL A 110 4.15 2.38 -5.71
C VAL A 110 3.49 1.55 -6.80
N LEU A 111 2.39 0.87 -6.45
CA LEU A 111 1.49 0.25 -7.41
C LEU A 111 0.31 1.18 -7.68
N GLN A 112 0.17 1.65 -8.91
CA GLN A 112 -0.86 2.62 -9.30
C GLN A 112 -2.26 1.99 -9.29
N LYS A 113 -3.28 2.86 -9.29
CA LYS A 113 -4.68 2.44 -9.44
C LYS A 113 -4.87 1.64 -10.74
N ASP A 114 -5.68 0.59 -10.66
CA ASP A 114 -6.00 -0.35 -11.75
C ASP A 114 -4.79 -1.23 -12.21
N ALA A 115 -3.60 -1.03 -11.63
CA ALA A 115 -2.47 -1.90 -11.87
C ALA A 115 -2.63 -3.24 -11.13
N VAL A 116 -2.01 -4.30 -11.66
CA VAL A 116 -2.09 -5.65 -11.11
C VAL A 116 -0.72 -6.28 -10.99
N ILE A 117 -0.38 -6.82 -9.83
CA ILE A 117 0.73 -7.75 -9.63
C ILE A 117 0.14 -9.10 -9.27
N LYS A 118 0.50 -10.15 -10.01
CA LYS A 118 -0.07 -11.48 -9.77
C LYS A 118 0.92 -12.63 -9.98
N ASN A 119 0.65 -13.74 -9.29
CA ASN A 119 1.39 -15.01 -9.43
C ASN A 119 2.91 -14.84 -9.30
N LEU A 120 3.36 -14.01 -8.36
CA LEU A 120 4.77 -13.66 -8.15
C LEU A 120 5.25 -14.16 -6.79
N ASN A 121 6.40 -14.82 -6.78
CA ASN A 121 7.10 -15.15 -5.55
C ASN A 121 8.30 -14.21 -5.39
N VAL A 122 8.50 -13.67 -4.19
CA VAL A 122 9.61 -12.78 -3.87
C VAL A 122 10.32 -13.26 -2.61
N GLU A 123 11.65 -13.34 -2.67
CA GLU A 123 12.50 -13.71 -1.53
C GLU A 123 13.59 -12.67 -1.31
N GLY A 124 13.77 -12.25 -0.05
CA GLY A 124 14.83 -11.32 0.28
C GLY A 124 14.60 -10.44 1.49
N THR A 125 15.26 -9.28 1.48
CA THR A 125 15.30 -8.36 2.62
C THR A 125 14.92 -6.94 2.18
N VAL A 126 13.97 -6.34 2.89
CA VAL A 126 13.55 -4.95 2.68
C VAL A 126 13.67 -4.22 4.01
N THR A 127 14.85 -3.63 4.23
CA THR A 127 15.21 -2.98 5.50
C THR A 127 15.85 -1.62 5.23
N PRO A 128 15.10 -0.68 4.61
CA PRO A 128 15.65 0.61 4.25
C PRO A 128 16.13 1.37 5.50
N SER A 129 17.24 2.06 5.35
CA SER A 129 17.85 2.83 6.43
C SER A 129 17.06 4.09 6.76
N GLY A 130 17.19 4.58 8.00
CA GLY A 130 16.53 5.78 8.49
C GLY A 130 15.08 5.55 8.94
N ASP A 131 14.32 6.64 9.04
CA ASP A 131 12.91 6.64 9.48
C ASP A 131 11.97 6.29 8.32
N SER A 132 12.14 5.10 7.73
CA SER A 132 11.40 4.68 6.54
C SER A 132 9.98 4.21 6.86
N GLU A 133 9.02 4.64 6.05
CA GLU A 133 7.60 4.34 6.17
C GLU A 133 7.05 3.68 4.90
N ASN A 134 5.92 3.01 4.99
CA ASN A 134 5.26 2.30 3.89
C ASN A 134 6.18 1.24 3.25
N ILE A 135 6.59 0.28 4.08
CA ILE A 135 7.56 -0.75 3.71
C ILE A 135 6.87 -2.10 3.55
N GLY A 136 6.95 -2.67 2.36
CA GLY A 136 6.42 -4.01 2.06
C GLY A 136 7.45 -4.89 1.39
N GLY A 137 7.30 -6.20 1.49
CA GLY A 137 8.17 -7.13 0.77
C GLY A 137 7.99 -7.03 -0.75
N ILE A 138 6.76 -6.84 -1.20
CA ILE A 138 6.42 -6.73 -2.63
C ILE A 138 6.12 -5.28 -3.02
N VAL A 139 5.25 -4.58 -2.29
CA VAL A 139 4.83 -3.23 -2.63
C VAL A 139 4.93 -2.31 -1.42
N GLY A 140 5.54 -1.15 -1.57
CA GLY A 140 5.53 -0.12 -0.53
C GLY A 140 4.14 0.48 -0.32
N GLU A 141 3.54 1.03 -1.39
CA GLU A 141 2.22 1.65 -1.38
C GLU A 141 1.33 1.09 -2.49
N ASN A 142 0.20 0.47 -2.14
CA ASN A 142 -0.70 -0.20 -3.06
C ASN A 142 -2.00 0.58 -3.30
N HIS A 143 -2.23 1.01 -4.54
CA HIS A 143 -3.51 1.54 -5.02
C HIS A 143 -4.23 0.56 -5.98
N GLY A 144 -3.56 -0.51 -6.41
CA GLY A 144 -4.00 -1.50 -7.38
C GLY A 144 -4.39 -2.83 -6.74
N THR A 145 -4.11 -3.92 -7.43
CA THR A 145 -4.39 -5.28 -6.97
C THR A 145 -3.11 -6.11 -6.88
N ILE A 146 -2.89 -6.74 -5.73
CA ILE A 146 -1.86 -7.75 -5.51
C ILE A 146 -2.58 -9.08 -5.30
N GLU A 147 -2.33 -10.06 -6.17
CA GLU A 147 -3.08 -11.32 -6.17
C GLU A 147 -2.17 -12.54 -6.30
N SER A 148 -2.41 -13.54 -5.47
CA SER A 148 -1.70 -14.84 -5.54
C SER A 148 -0.18 -14.67 -5.53
N CYS A 149 0.31 -13.75 -4.69
CA CYS A 149 1.73 -13.48 -4.54
C CYS A 149 2.24 -13.99 -3.19
N THR A 150 3.52 -14.36 -3.15
CA THR A 150 4.19 -14.77 -1.92
C THR A 150 5.41 -13.90 -1.64
N PHE A 151 5.65 -13.66 -0.35
CA PHE A 151 6.91 -13.08 0.13
C PHE A 151 7.50 -13.95 1.21
N ASN A 152 8.80 -14.23 1.09
CA ASN A 152 9.57 -14.93 2.10
C ASN A 152 10.84 -14.15 2.43
N GLY A 153 10.98 -13.68 3.67
CA GLY A 153 12.16 -12.91 4.04
C GLY A 153 11.98 -12.00 5.23
N SER A 154 12.73 -10.89 5.22
CA SER A 154 12.68 -9.92 6.29
C SER A 154 12.23 -8.55 5.79
N VAL A 155 11.31 -7.92 6.51
CA VAL A 155 10.89 -6.54 6.28
C VAL A 155 11.03 -5.74 7.56
N SER A 156 11.68 -4.58 7.49
CA SER A 156 11.80 -3.69 8.64
C SER A 156 11.62 -2.23 8.27
N GLY A 157 10.96 -1.47 9.14
CA GLY A 157 10.74 -0.04 8.97
C GLY A 157 10.21 0.61 10.22
N LYS A 158 9.86 1.89 10.14
CA LYS A 158 9.33 2.63 11.29
C LYS A 158 7.81 2.53 11.37
N ARG A 159 7.13 2.75 10.26
CA ARG A 159 5.66 2.83 10.20
C ARG A 159 5.11 2.19 8.94
N SER A 160 3.94 1.60 9.06
CA SER A 160 3.22 0.93 7.97
C SER A 160 4.11 -0.13 7.31
N VAL A 161 4.42 -1.18 8.09
CA VAL A 161 5.34 -2.25 7.68
C VAL A 161 4.56 -3.54 7.50
N GLY A 162 4.66 -4.18 6.32
CA GLY A 162 3.95 -5.43 6.02
C GLY A 162 4.74 -6.38 5.14
N GLY A 163 4.45 -7.67 5.23
CA GLY A 163 5.14 -8.69 4.44
C GLY A 163 4.85 -8.58 2.94
N ILE A 164 3.64 -8.21 2.55
CA ILE A 164 3.22 -8.02 1.16
C ILE A 164 3.23 -6.53 0.81
N ALA A 165 2.51 -5.71 1.57
CA ALA A 165 2.43 -4.28 1.30
C ALA A 165 2.61 -3.46 2.58
N GLY A 166 3.35 -2.35 2.50
CA GLY A 166 3.45 -1.41 3.61
C GLY A 166 2.12 -0.73 3.88
N ARG A 167 1.55 -0.13 2.87
CA ARG A 167 0.26 0.56 2.92
C ARG A 167 -0.66 0.12 1.79
N ASN A 168 -1.88 -0.28 2.11
CA ASN A 168 -2.94 -0.63 1.16
C ASN A 168 -4.01 0.45 1.18
N LEU A 169 -4.11 1.25 0.13
CA LEU A 169 -5.02 2.39 0.06
C LEU A 169 -6.46 1.98 -0.26
N ALA A 170 -7.38 2.94 -0.21
CA ALA A 170 -8.82 2.67 -0.31
C ALA A 170 -9.26 1.92 -1.59
N THR A 171 -8.53 2.07 -2.69
CA THR A 171 -8.75 1.32 -3.94
C THR A 171 -7.94 0.03 -4.00
N GLY A 172 -7.00 -0.16 -3.07
CA GLY A 172 -6.06 -1.28 -3.05
C GLY A 172 -6.72 -2.59 -2.62
N ILE A 173 -6.36 -3.67 -3.29
CA ILE A 173 -6.81 -5.03 -3.00
C ILE A 173 -5.58 -5.92 -2.84
N VAL A 174 -5.52 -6.64 -1.71
CA VAL A 174 -4.54 -7.71 -1.47
C VAL A 174 -5.31 -9.00 -1.28
N ARG A 175 -5.16 -9.96 -2.19
CA ARG A 175 -5.93 -11.21 -2.12
C ARG A 175 -5.10 -12.46 -2.41
N ALA A 176 -5.43 -13.53 -1.71
CA ALA A 176 -4.79 -14.84 -1.87
C ALA A 176 -3.25 -14.78 -1.76
N CYS A 177 -2.73 -13.85 -0.93
CA CYS A 177 -1.30 -13.68 -0.72
C CYS A 177 -0.83 -14.38 0.55
N ASP A 178 0.45 -14.77 0.56
CA ASP A 178 1.10 -15.43 1.69
C ASP A 178 2.40 -14.69 2.05
N ALA A 179 2.65 -14.43 3.31
CA ALA A 179 3.91 -13.85 3.76
C ALA A 179 4.51 -14.68 4.88
N SER A 180 5.79 -14.99 4.74
CA SER A 180 6.59 -15.75 5.70
C SER A 180 7.90 -15.03 6.02
N GLY A 181 8.58 -15.47 7.09
CA GLY A 181 9.80 -14.84 7.56
C GLY A 181 9.58 -13.92 8.76
N ALA A 182 10.14 -12.73 8.79
CA ALA A 182 10.10 -11.84 9.94
C ALA A 182 9.80 -10.38 9.57
N ILE A 183 8.86 -9.76 10.28
CA ILE A 183 8.41 -8.39 10.03
C ILE A 183 8.60 -7.57 11.30
N PHE A 184 9.29 -6.43 11.18
CA PHE A 184 9.60 -5.56 12.32
C PHE A 184 9.19 -4.12 12.04
N GLY A 185 8.49 -3.50 12.99
CA GLY A 185 8.09 -2.10 12.89
C GLY A 185 7.74 -1.49 14.23
N GLN A 186 7.70 -0.16 14.29
CA GLN A 186 7.33 0.57 15.51
C GLN A 186 5.83 0.82 15.59
N SER A 187 5.17 1.07 14.44
CA SER A 187 3.73 1.27 14.42
C SER A 187 3.11 0.79 13.11
N MET A 188 1.88 0.32 13.19
CA MET A 188 1.13 -0.23 12.07
C MET A 188 1.92 -1.35 11.38
N THR A 189 2.26 -2.39 12.15
CA THR A 189 3.04 -3.53 11.65
C THR A 189 2.16 -4.74 11.48
N GLY A 190 2.10 -5.29 10.27
CA GLY A 190 1.26 -6.46 9.95
C GLY A 190 2.00 -7.55 9.20
N GLY A 191 1.61 -8.79 9.40
CA GLY A 191 2.21 -9.92 8.68
C GLY A 191 1.98 -9.83 7.16
N ILE A 192 0.86 -9.28 6.72
CA ILE A 192 0.51 -9.07 5.30
C ILE A 192 0.59 -7.58 4.94
N VAL A 193 -0.08 -6.72 5.67
CA VAL A 193 -0.16 -5.28 5.37
C VAL A 193 0.08 -4.47 6.63
N GLY A 194 0.90 -3.43 6.57
CA GLY A 194 1.11 -2.51 7.69
C GLY A 194 -0.15 -1.70 8.01
N GLU A 195 -0.60 -0.90 7.06
CA GLU A 195 -1.81 -0.06 7.15
C GLU A 195 -2.79 -0.41 6.02
N ASN A 196 -4.01 -0.83 6.36
CA ASN A 196 -5.04 -1.19 5.40
C ASN A 196 -6.22 -0.20 5.42
N LEU A 197 -6.41 0.52 4.33
CA LEU A 197 -7.57 1.37 4.05
C LEU A 197 -8.50 0.73 2.99
N GLY A 198 -8.01 -0.30 2.29
CA GLY A 198 -8.68 -1.02 1.21
C GLY A 198 -9.21 -2.39 1.65
N SER A 199 -8.88 -3.42 0.88
CA SER A 199 -9.38 -4.78 1.11
C SER A 199 -8.26 -5.80 1.18
N ILE A 200 -8.31 -6.67 2.21
CA ILE A 200 -7.45 -7.86 2.36
C ILE A 200 -8.37 -9.07 2.38
N VAL A 201 -8.16 -10.04 1.47
CA VAL A 201 -9.05 -11.20 1.33
C VAL A 201 -8.27 -12.48 1.13
N SER A 202 -8.60 -13.51 1.90
CA SER A 202 -8.04 -14.87 1.76
C SER A 202 -6.51 -14.93 1.84
N CYS A 203 -5.91 -14.06 2.68
CA CYS A 203 -4.46 -14.01 2.88
C CYS A 203 -4.02 -14.86 4.07
N ARG A 204 -2.75 -15.28 4.05
CA ARG A 204 -2.14 -16.09 5.10
C ARG A 204 -0.90 -15.42 5.67
N GLY A 205 -0.95 -15.01 6.94
CA GLY A 205 0.19 -14.50 7.70
C GLY A 205 0.97 -15.66 8.32
N ARG A 206 2.16 -15.94 7.80
CA ARG A 206 3.10 -16.93 8.34
C ARG A 206 4.39 -16.28 8.83
N ALA A 207 4.49 -14.97 8.68
CA ALA A 207 5.62 -14.19 9.14
C ALA A 207 5.50 -13.91 10.64
N TYR A 208 6.59 -14.04 11.35
CA TYR A 208 6.72 -13.57 12.73
C TYR A 208 6.68 -12.05 12.76
N VAL A 209 5.81 -11.48 13.57
CA VAL A 209 5.61 -10.02 13.60
C VAL A 209 6.00 -9.46 14.97
N ASN A 210 7.02 -8.61 15.00
CA ASN A 210 7.52 -7.97 16.22
C ASN A 210 7.75 -8.97 17.36
N ILE A 211 8.51 -10.04 17.11
CA ILE A 211 8.89 -11.01 18.12
C ILE A 211 10.36 -10.89 18.48
N GLU A 212 10.72 -11.19 19.73
CA GLU A 212 12.10 -11.40 20.14
C GLU A 212 12.51 -12.84 19.86
N SER A 213 13.70 -13.04 19.29
CA SER A 213 14.30 -14.37 19.08
C SER A 213 14.85 -14.94 20.39
N THR A 214 14.04 -14.94 21.47
CA THR A 214 14.44 -15.54 22.75
C THR A 214 13.97 -16.98 22.91
N ASP A 215 13.13 -17.45 22.00
CA ASP A 215 12.68 -18.85 21.99
C ASP A 215 13.67 -19.66 21.13
N PRO A 216 14.45 -20.58 21.76
CA PRO A 216 15.40 -21.42 21.03
C PRO A 216 14.71 -22.43 20.08
N SER A 217 13.38 -22.54 20.10
CA SER A 217 12.59 -23.34 19.15
C SER A 217 12.30 -22.60 17.84
N ILE A 218 12.48 -21.28 17.80
CA ILE A 218 12.37 -20.47 16.58
C ILE A 218 13.75 -20.39 15.95
N ASP A 219 14.06 -21.33 15.09
CA ASP A 219 15.31 -21.34 14.32
C ASP A 219 15.23 -20.30 13.20
N LEU A 220 15.60 -19.06 13.52
CA LEU A 220 15.76 -17.99 12.55
C LEU A 220 17.06 -18.13 11.73
N SER A 221 17.90 -19.10 12.01
CA SER A 221 19.19 -19.32 11.33
C SER A 221 19.03 -19.82 9.89
N ASN A 222 17.87 -20.42 9.55
CA ASN A 222 17.54 -20.79 8.18
C ASN A 222 16.98 -19.65 7.33
N LEU A 223 16.61 -18.53 7.96
CA LEU A 223 16.50 -17.27 7.28
C LEU A 223 17.93 -16.77 7.06
N ASN A 224 18.37 -16.66 5.83
CA ASN A 224 19.70 -16.19 5.47
C ASN A 224 19.80 -14.68 5.75
N LEU A 225 19.52 -14.34 7.02
CA LEU A 225 19.47 -12.99 7.56
C LEU A 225 20.88 -12.69 8.10
N GLU A 226 21.76 -12.15 7.27
CA GLU A 226 22.79 -11.26 7.80
C GLU A 226 22.10 -9.98 8.35
N PHE A 227 21.18 -10.21 9.27
CA PHE A 227 20.46 -9.16 9.94
C PHE A 227 21.23 -8.82 11.20
N SER A 228 22.10 -7.85 11.13
CA SER A 228 22.59 -7.18 12.32
C SER A 228 21.47 -6.29 12.88
N LEU A 229 20.41 -6.92 13.39
CA LEU A 229 19.57 -6.29 14.39
C LEU A 229 20.50 -5.92 15.52
N ASP A 230 20.79 -4.65 15.65
CA ASP A 230 21.46 -4.14 16.84
C ASP A 230 20.44 -4.26 17.99
N LEU A 231 20.33 -5.50 18.51
CA LEU A 231 19.49 -5.84 19.67
C LEU A 231 19.83 -4.92 20.87
N ALA A 232 21.03 -4.32 20.88
CA ALA A 232 21.40 -3.32 21.86
C ALA A 232 20.65 -1.98 21.65
N LYS A 233 20.21 -1.67 20.42
CA LYS A 233 19.32 -0.52 20.17
C LYS A 233 17.84 -0.83 20.46
N LEU A 234 17.42 -2.08 20.24
CA LEU A 234 16.09 -2.56 20.61
C LEU A 234 15.93 -2.78 22.12
N SER A 235 17.02 -3.01 22.87
CA SER A 235 16.99 -3.17 24.32
C SER A 235 16.88 -1.84 25.10
N ARG A 236 16.84 -0.70 24.43
CA ARG A 236 16.46 0.56 25.06
C ARG A 236 14.96 0.59 25.28
N ALA A 237 14.55 0.60 26.54
CA ALA A 237 13.15 0.63 26.98
C ALA A 237 12.30 1.72 26.26
N ASP A 238 12.92 2.81 25.84
CA ASP A 238 12.28 3.93 25.14
C ASP A 238 11.87 3.61 23.69
N THR A 239 12.57 2.71 23.00
CA THR A 239 12.23 2.30 21.62
C THR A 239 11.16 1.19 21.59
N LEU A 240 11.17 0.31 22.56
CA LEU A 240 10.22 -0.80 22.66
C LEU A 240 8.84 -0.37 23.18
N ASN A 241 8.77 0.72 23.95
CA ASN A 241 7.50 1.28 24.45
C ASN A 241 6.64 1.93 23.35
N THR A 242 7.18 2.12 22.15
CA THR A 242 6.48 2.74 21.02
C THR A 242 5.92 1.73 20.01
N ALA A 243 6.12 0.41 20.20
CA ALA A 243 5.50 -0.58 19.34
C ALA A 243 3.98 -0.57 19.52
N THR A 244 3.25 -0.15 18.49
CA THR A 244 1.80 -0.03 18.51
C THR A 244 1.16 -0.58 17.25
N ASP A 245 -0.09 -0.98 17.38
CA ASP A 245 -0.90 -1.44 16.24
C ASP A 245 -0.18 -2.58 15.48
N THR A 246 0.03 -3.71 16.16
CA THR A 246 0.71 -4.89 15.59
C THR A 246 -0.29 -6.02 15.38
N GLY A 247 -0.35 -6.58 14.18
CA GLY A 247 -1.27 -7.68 13.85
C GLY A 247 -0.66 -8.75 12.93
N GLY A 248 -1.17 -9.96 13.01
CA GLY A 248 -0.70 -11.08 12.18
C GLY A 248 -1.07 -10.91 10.69
N ILE A 249 -2.12 -10.16 10.39
CA ILE A 249 -2.54 -9.81 9.02
C ILE A 249 -2.32 -8.33 8.78
N ALA A 250 -2.88 -7.44 9.60
CA ALA A 250 -2.70 -6.00 9.45
C ALA A 250 -2.36 -5.33 10.78
N GLY A 251 -1.47 -4.33 10.75
CA GLY A 251 -1.20 -3.50 11.94
C GLY A 251 -2.40 -2.62 12.28
N TYR A 252 -2.84 -1.82 11.34
CA TYR A 252 -4.06 -1.01 11.42
C TYR A 252 -4.96 -1.27 10.22
N SER A 253 -6.28 -1.28 10.44
CA SER A 253 -7.26 -1.38 9.35
C SER A 253 -8.47 -0.50 9.58
N SER A 254 -8.74 0.43 8.65
CA SER A 254 -10.04 1.08 8.49
C SER A 254 -10.84 0.50 7.31
N GLY A 255 -10.22 -0.36 6.51
CA GLY A 255 -10.84 -1.08 5.42
C GLY A 255 -11.39 -2.45 5.85
N ALA A 256 -11.47 -3.38 4.91
CA ALA A 256 -11.97 -4.72 5.16
C ALA A 256 -10.84 -5.77 5.22
N ILE A 257 -10.95 -6.69 6.17
CA ILE A 257 -10.15 -7.91 6.25
C ILE A 257 -11.13 -9.08 6.27
N ALA A 258 -11.03 -9.98 5.29
CA ALA A 258 -11.94 -11.11 5.19
C ALA A 258 -11.22 -12.44 4.91
N SER A 259 -11.73 -13.54 5.49
CA SER A 259 -11.30 -14.90 5.20
C SER A 259 -9.78 -15.10 5.29
N SER A 260 -9.11 -14.38 6.18
CA SER A 260 -7.65 -14.38 6.30
C SER A 260 -7.23 -15.02 7.63
N THR A 261 -6.11 -15.74 7.61
CA THR A 261 -5.63 -16.50 8.77
C THR A 261 -4.19 -16.13 9.10
N ASN A 262 -3.91 -15.87 10.37
CA ASN A 262 -2.56 -15.78 10.91
C ASN A 262 -2.15 -17.12 11.52
N TYR A 263 -0.95 -17.59 11.20
CA TYR A 263 -0.36 -18.82 11.71
C TYR A 263 0.86 -18.59 12.61
N ALA A 264 1.45 -17.40 12.58
CA ALA A 264 2.72 -17.13 13.25
C ALA A 264 2.53 -16.28 14.53
N ALA A 265 3.55 -16.26 15.37
CA ALA A 265 3.54 -15.47 16.58
C ALA A 265 3.59 -13.97 16.29
N VAL A 266 2.90 -13.18 17.14
CA VAL A 266 2.76 -11.73 17.02
C VAL A 266 3.02 -11.06 18.35
N GLY A 267 3.87 -10.03 18.33
CA GLY A 267 4.11 -9.12 19.45
C GLY A 267 5.23 -9.54 20.40
N TYR A 268 5.92 -8.55 20.96
CA TYR A 268 6.95 -8.76 21.98
C TYR A 268 6.33 -9.12 23.33
N GLN A 269 7.02 -9.94 24.12
CA GLN A 269 6.58 -10.23 25.49
C GLN A 269 6.58 -8.95 26.34
N HIS A 270 5.46 -8.69 27.00
CA HIS A 270 5.27 -7.57 27.95
C HIS A 270 5.48 -6.17 27.37
N ILE A 271 5.53 -6.01 26.04
CA ILE A 271 5.77 -4.75 25.34
C ILE A 271 4.72 -4.58 24.25
N GLY A 272 4.39 -3.31 23.94
CA GLY A 272 3.48 -2.95 22.86
C GLY A 272 2.03 -2.78 23.27
N TYR A 273 1.29 -2.08 22.44
CA TYR A 273 -0.12 -1.72 22.61
C TYR A 273 -0.88 -2.07 21.34
N ASN A 274 -2.15 -2.45 21.46
CA ASN A 274 -3.00 -2.84 20.35
C ASN A 274 -2.39 -3.99 19.55
N ILE A 275 -2.25 -5.13 20.20
CA ILE A 275 -1.65 -6.32 19.60
C ILE A 275 -2.75 -7.34 19.31
N GLY A 276 -2.91 -7.74 18.06
CA GLY A 276 -3.95 -8.70 17.67
C GLY A 276 -3.44 -9.82 16.76
N GLY A 277 -4.05 -10.98 16.88
CA GLY A 277 -3.69 -12.12 16.04
C GLY A 277 -4.00 -11.90 14.55
N VAL A 278 -5.02 -11.10 14.24
CA VAL A 278 -5.37 -10.70 12.89
C VAL A 278 -5.04 -9.22 12.69
N VAL A 279 -5.53 -8.35 13.55
CA VAL A 279 -5.33 -6.91 13.40
C VAL A 279 -4.98 -6.25 14.73
N GLY A 280 -3.96 -5.39 14.73
CA GLY A 280 -3.58 -4.64 15.93
C GLY A 280 -4.70 -3.69 16.37
N ARG A 281 -5.10 -2.78 15.50
CA ARG A 281 -6.24 -1.87 15.73
C ARG A 281 -7.12 -1.78 14.48
N SER A 282 -8.43 -1.84 14.67
CA SER A 282 -9.40 -1.76 13.56
C SER A 282 -10.52 -0.79 13.85
N SER A 283 -10.80 0.08 12.86
CA SER A 283 -12.05 0.84 12.74
C SER A 283 -12.90 0.38 11.54
N GLY A 284 -12.43 -0.66 10.82
CA GLY A 284 -13.08 -1.25 9.67
C GLY A 284 -13.76 -2.59 9.97
N GLN A 285 -13.89 -3.43 8.95
CA GLN A 285 -14.54 -4.74 9.04
C GLN A 285 -13.51 -5.87 9.15
N VAL A 286 -13.74 -6.82 10.06
CA VAL A 286 -12.99 -8.07 10.19
C VAL A 286 -13.99 -9.22 10.12
N LEU A 287 -13.95 -10.01 9.05
CA LEU A 287 -14.96 -11.03 8.75
C LEU A 287 -14.32 -12.39 8.48
N ALA A 288 -14.83 -13.44 9.15
CA ALA A 288 -14.40 -14.82 8.93
C ALA A 288 -12.86 -15.01 8.96
N CYS A 289 -12.19 -14.31 9.86
CA CYS A 289 -10.74 -14.40 10.04
C CYS A 289 -10.41 -15.30 11.23
N SER A 290 -9.22 -15.91 11.21
CA SER A 290 -8.73 -16.76 12.28
C SER A 290 -7.30 -16.45 12.65
N ASN A 291 -6.94 -16.83 13.88
CA ASN A 291 -5.58 -16.77 14.37
C ASN A 291 -5.22 -18.10 15.05
N GLU A 292 -4.11 -18.67 14.63
CA GLU A 292 -3.52 -19.88 15.18
C GLU A 292 -2.18 -19.60 15.89
N GLY A 293 -1.64 -18.37 15.72
CA GLY A 293 -0.37 -17.99 16.30
C GLY A 293 -0.48 -17.52 17.76
N ALA A 294 0.61 -17.60 18.48
CA ALA A 294 0.73 -17.04 19.83
C ALA A 294 0.77 -15.50 19.78
N ILE A 295 0.09 -14.85 20.71
CA ILE A 295 0.01 -13.40 20.79
C ILE A 295 0.60 -12.92 22.12
N CYS A 296 1.54 -12.00 22.04
CA CYS A 296 2.18 -11.37 23.18
C CYS A 296 2.05 -9.85 23.12
N GLY A 297 2.00 -9.18 24.25
CA GLY A 297 1.92 -7.73 24.34
C GLY A 297 1.77 -7.23 25.75
N ARG A 298 1.71 -5.91 25.94
CA ARG A 298 1.55 -5.29 27.25
C ARG A 298 0.11 -4.90 27.55
N LYS A 299 -0.58 -4.30 26.56
CA LYS A 299 -1.93 -3.76 26.75
C LYS A 299 -2.72 -3.85 25.45
N ASP A 300 -4.03 -4.04 25.58
CA ASP A 300 -4.96 -4.19 24.46
C ASP A 300 -4.49 -5.34 23.54
N VAL A 301 -4.42 -6.54 24.13
CA VAL A 301 -3.95 -7.78 23.46
C VAL A 301 -5.13 -8.70 23.25
N GLY A 302 -5.37 -9.07 22.01
CA GLY A 302 -6.49 -9.92 21.63
C GLY A 302 -6.13 -11.00 20.60
N GLY A 303 -6.81 -12.15 20.67
CA GLY A 303 -6.60 -13.27 19.75
C GLY A 303 -6.90 -12.90 18.29
N ILE A 304 -7.84 -11.99 18.05
CA ILE A 304 -8.20 -11.47 16.72
C ILE A 304 -7.78 -10.01 16.58
N ALA A 305 -8.26 -9.13 17.45
CA ALA A 305 -7.97 -7.71 17.41
C ALA A 305 -7.46 -7.22 18.77
N GLY A 306 -6.44 -6.37 18.79
CA GLY A 306 -5.96 -5.70 19.98
C GLY A 306 -6.95 -4.64 20.42
N GLN A 307 -7.36 -3.76 19.50
CA GLN A 307 -8.36 -2.72 19.73
C GLN A 307 -9.34 -2.66 18.57
N MET A 308 -10.64 -2.61 18.88
CA MET A 308 -11.69 -2.33 17.91
C MET A 308 -12.29 -0.97 18.21
N GLU A 309 -12.33 -0.12 17.20
CA GLU A 309 -13.02 1.17 17.23
C GLU A 309 -14.44 0.99 16.67
N PRO A 310 -15.43 1.77 17.12
CA PRO A 310 -16.76 1.69 16.55
C PRO A 310 -16.73 1.95 15.04
N TYR A 311 -17.22 0.99 14.28
CA TYR A 311 -17.43 1.17 12.84
C TYR A 311 -18.80 1.81 12.62
N ILE A 312 -18.79 3.08 12.23
CA ILE A 312 -20.02 3.78 11.86
C ILE A 312 -20.18 3.65 10.34
N ARG A 313 -21.14 2.83 9.93
CA ARG A 313 -21.59 2.78 8.57
C ARG A 313 -22.92 3.53 8.47
N MET A 314 -22.92 4.73 7.86
CA MET A 314 -24.17 5.44 7.54
C MET A 314 -24.68 4.95 6.19
N GLU A 315 -25.84 4.30 6.14
CA GLU A 315 -26.60 4.12 4.91
C GLU A 315 -27.54 5.30 4.72
N ILE A 316 -27.15 6.20 3.83
CA ILE A 316 -28.13 7.16 3.31
C ILE A 316 -28.97 6.38 2.32
N SER A 317 -30.24 6.18 2.65
CA SER A 317 -31.17 5.49 1.76
C SER A 317 -31.21 6.23 0.40
N ASP A 318 -31.23 5.46 -0.68
CA ASP A 318 -31.34 6.02 -2.04
C ASP A 318 -32.46 7.05 -2.15
N GLY A 319 -33.53 6.88 -1.39
CA GLY A 319 -34.62 7.83 -1.32
C GLY A 319 -34.24 9.20 -0.75
N LEU A 320 -33.43 9.24 0.33
CA LEU A 320 -32.94 10.50 0.93
C LEU A 320 -31.97 11.21 0.00
N LEU A 321 -31.07 10.45 -0.64
CA LEU A 321 -30.13 10.99 -1.62
C LEU A 321 -30.86 11.56 -2.84
N GLN A 322 -31.92 10.87 -3.33
CA GLN A 322 -32.74 11.37 -4.42
C GLN A 322 -33.51 12.62 -4.02
N GLN A 323 -34.10 12.69 -2.81
CA GLN A 323 -34.76 13.88 -2.31
C GLN A 323 -33.78 15.07 -2.23
N LEU A 324 -32.59 14.88 -1.72
CA LEU A 324 -31.55 15.92 -1.65
C LEU A 324 -31.15 16.40 -3.04
N LYS A 325 -30.96 15.49 -4.00
CA LYS A 325 -30.70 15.84 -5.41
C LYS A 325 -31.85 16.65 -6.02
N THR A 326 -33.08 16.24 -5.77
CA THR A 326 -34.26 16.95 -6.27
C THR A 326 -34.34 18.37 -5.71
N GLN A 327 -34.15 18.53 -4.39
CA GLN A 327 -34.16 19.84 -3.74
C GLN A 327 -33.00 20.73 -4.21
N LEU A 328 -31.82 20.14 -4.47
CA LEU A 328 -30.69 20.90 -5.00
C LEU A 328 -30.94 21.38 -6.43
N ASN A 329 -31.54 20.55 -7.26
CA ASN A 329 -31.94 20.94 -8.63
C ASN A 329 -33.06 22.01 -8.62
N GLU A 330 -34.03 21.94 -7.71
CA GLU A 330 -35.02 22.96 -7.51
C GLU A 330 -34.41 24.30 -7.08
N LEU A 331 -33.45 24.27 -6.14
CA LEU A 331 -32.70 25.43 -5.70
C LEU A 331 -31.89 26.04 -6.84
N SER A 332 -31.21 25.24 -7.65
CA SER A 332 -30.49 25.69 -8.85
C SER A 332 -31.44 26.39 -9.83
N GLY A 333 -32.62 25.80 -10.07
CA GLY A 333 -33.67 26.41 -10.92
C GLY A 333 -34.18 27.76 -10.39
N LEU A 334 -34.37 27.88 -9.08
CA LEU A 334 -34.79 29.12 -8.42
C LEU A 334 -33.69 30.20 -8.50
N VAL A 335 -32.44 29.84 -8.26
CA VAL A 335 -31.31 30.76 -8.38
C VAL A 335 -31.17 31.27 -9.82
N ASN A 336 -31.26 30.39 -10.82
CA ASN A 336 -31.20 30.78 -12.23
C ASN A 336 -32.35 31.70 -12.64
N THR A 337 -33.55 31.41 -12.13
CA THR A 337 -34.72 32.28 -12.36
C THR A 337 -34.54 33.66 -11.73
N ALA A 338 -34.00 33.72 -10.51
CA ALA A 338 -33.67 34.97 -9.82
C ALA A 338 -32.55 35.74 -10.55
N THR A 339 -31.56 35.04 -11.09
CA THR A 339 -30.48 35.65 -11.90
C THR A 339 -31.03 36.31 -13.15
N ASN A 340 -31.91 35.60 -13.89
CA ASN A 340 -32.52 36.11 -15.11
C ASN A 340 -33.41 37.34 -14.84
N HIS A 341 -34.05 37.40 -13.67
CA HIS A 341 -34.81 38.59 -13.26
C HIS A 341 -33.95 39.72 -12.77
N ALA A 342 -32.78 39.46 -12.25
CA ALA A 342 -31.84 40.46 -11.74
C ALA A 342 -31.02 41.13 -12.85
N GLU A 343 -30.85 40.55 -14.03
CA GLU A 343 -30.15 41.09 -15.17
C GLU A 343 -30.72 42.41 -15.66
N GLY A 344 -31.97 42.76 -15.29
CA GLY A 344 -32.61 44.04 -15.58
C GLY A 344 -32.45 45.14 -14.52
N GLY A 345 -31.87 44.91 -13.36
CA GLY A 345 -31.95 45.80 -12.22
C GLY A 345 -30.66 46.19 -11.48
N SER A 346 -29.70 45.32 -11.35
CA SER A 346 -28.43 45.62 -10.65
C SER A 346 -27.36 44.60 -10.94
N ASN A 347 -26.22 45.02 -11.48
CA ASN A 347 -25.06 44.15 -11.77
C ASN A 347 -24.49 43.48 -10.52
N GLU A 348 -24.63 44.07 -9.34
CA GLU A 348 -24.18 43.48 -8.09
C GLU A 348 -25.04 42.29 -7.63
N ILE A 349 -26.34 42.41 -7.79
CA ILE A 349 -27.31 41.32 -7.46
C ILE A 349 -27.10 40.14 -8.42
N ALA A 350 -26.99 40.42 -9.72
CA ALA A 350 -26.68 39.41 -10.73
C ALA A 350 -25.35 38.68 -10.46
N SER A 351 -24.31 39.43 -10.09
CA SER A 351 -23.02 38.84 -9.74
C SER A 351 -23.09 37.90 -8.52
N ARG A 352 -23.83 38.29 -7.48
CA ARG A 352 -24.02 37.47 -6.27
C ARG A 352 -24.85 36.23 -6.56
N LEU A 353 -25.87 36.32 -7.38
CA LEU A 353 -26.74 35.22 -7.79
C LEU A 353 -25.96 34.22 -8.67
N ASN A 354 -25.11 34.69 -9.58
CA ASN A 354 -24.24 33.84 -10.39
C ASN A 354 -23.22 33.08 -9.50
N SER A 355 -22.69 33.72 -8.45
CA SER A 355 -21.83 33.06 -7.48
C SER A 355 -22.59 31.98 -6.69
N MET A 356 -23.82 32.24 -6.28
CA MET A 356 -24.69 31.25 -5.64
C MET A 356 -25.00 30.07 -6.56
N SER A 357 -25.30 30.31 -7.83
CA SER A 357 -25.50 29.25 -8.83
C SER A 357 -24.25 28.35 -8.90
N GLY A 358 -23.05 28.94 -8.99
CA GLY A 358 -21.80 28.19 -9.01
C GLY A 358 -21.59 27.32 -7.75
N TYR A 359 -21.95 27.81 -6.57
CA TYR A 359 -21.85 27.01 -5.34
C TYR A 359 -22.87 25.86 -5.30
N VAL A 360 -24.09 26.09 -5.78
CA VAL A 360 -25.15 25.06 -5.85
C VAL A 360 -24.76 23.98 -6.87
N ASP A 361 -24.23 24.36 -8.03
CA ASP A 361 -23.79 23.41 -9.06
C ASP A 361 -22.59 22.60 -8.59
N ASN A 362 -21.63 23.21 -7.87
CA ASN A 362 -20.52 22.50 -7.27
C ASN A 362 -21.01 21.51 -6.20
N ALA A 363 -21.94 21.91 -5.33
CA ALA A 363 -22.52 21.02 -4.34
C ALA A 363 -23.26 19.84 -4.98
N ALA A 364 -23.99 20.07 -6.09
CA ALA A 364 -24.66 19.03 -6.86
C ALA A 364 -23.67 18.03 -7.47
N ASN A 365 -22.55 18.53 -8.00
CA ASN A 365 -21.50 17.70 -8.58
C ASN A 365 -20.78 16.87 -7.51
N GLU A 366 -20.44 17.48 -6.37
CA GLU A 366 -19.87 16.75 -5.23
C GLU A 366 -20.81 15.66 -4.73
N LEU A 367 -22.11 15.98 -4.61
CA LEU A 367 -23.12 15.00 -4.19
C LEU A 367 -23.28 13.84 -5.19
N ASN A 368 -23.10 14.09 -6.48
CA ASN A 368 -23.12 13.05 -7.51
C ASN A 368 -21.89 12.14 -7.45
N ASN A 369 -20.76 12.65 -6.96
CA ASN A 369 -19.49 11.93 -6.81
C ASN A 369 -19.39 11.22 -5.46
N VAL A 370 -20.19 11.59 -4.47
CA VAL A 370 -20.19 10.96 -3.15
C VAL A 370 -20.89 9.60 -3.25
N ARG A 371 -20.10 8.52 -3.29
CA ARG A 371 -20.53 7.16 -2.93
C ARG A 371 -20.42 7.02 -1.41
N LEU A 372 -21.36 7.60 -0.70
CA LEU A 372 -21.49 7.35 0.73
C LEU A 372 -22.14 5.97 0.92
N ASN A 373 -21.31 4.94 1.10
CA ASN A 373 -21.73 3.71 1.76
C ASN A 373 -21.53 3.91 3.26
N ALA A 374 -22.48 4.51 3.94
CA ALA A 374 -22.44 4.63 5.37
C ALA A 374 -23.71 4.03 5.96
N SER A 375 -23.66 2.91 6.66
CA SER A 375 -24.74 2.45 7.52
C SER A 375 -24.31 2.52 8.98
N ILE A 376 -25.16 3.07 9.83
CA ILE A 376 -25.04 2.89 11.28
C ILE A 376 -25.67 1.53 11.55
N ASP A 377 -24.86 0.50 11.64
CA ASP A 377 -25.34 -0.80 12.09
C ASP A 377 -25.60 -0.74 13.59
N SER A 378 -26.74 -1.18 14.00
CA SER A 378 -27.36 -0.96 15.30
C SER A 378 -26.73 -1.80 16.44
N VAL A 379 -25.42 -1.90 16.49
CA VAL A 379 -24.70 -2.42 17.66
C VAL A 379 -24.92 -1.53 18.91
N ILE A 380 -25.53 -0.33 18.71
CA ILE A 380 -25.84 0.61 19.79
C ILE A 380 -27.33 0.61 20.18
N THR A 381 -28.21 -0.01 19.43
CA THR A 381 -29.58 -0.23 19.89
C THR A 381 -29.59 -1.45 20.80
N GLY A 382 -29.53 -1.20 22.09
CA GLY A 382 -29.65 -2.22 23.14
C GLY A 382 -31.02 -2.93 23.14
N ASP A 383 -31.33 -3.68 22.13
CA ASP A 383 -32.24 -4.78 22.24
C ASP A 383 -31.39 -6.04 22.53
N GLY A 384 -31.63 -6.62 23.68
CA GLY A 384 -30.82 -7.67 24.30
C GLY A 384 -30.79 -8.99 23.58
N SER A 385 -30.68 -9.04 22.25
CA SER A 385 -30.40 -10.25 21.49
C SER A 385 -28.92 -10.32 21.15
N HIS A 386 -28.07 -10.50 22.16
CA HIS A 386 -26.73 -10.99 21.94
C HIS A 386 -26.80 -12.43 21.43
N SER A 387 -26.58 -12.65 20.15
CA SER A 387 -25.98 -13.91 19.75
C SER A 387 -24.53 -13.85 20.22
N SER A 388 -24.19 -14.74 21.14
CA SER A 388 -22.88 -14.84 21.80
C SER A 388 -21.74 -15.26 20.85
N ASP A 389 -21.94 -15.19 19.54
CA ASP A 389 -21.03 -15.75 18.55
C ASP A 389 -20.19 -14.69 17.80
N THR A 390 -20.26 -13.41 18.21
CA THR A 390 -19.51 -12.33 17.55
C THR A 390 -18.55 -11.56 18.43
N LEU A 391 -18.38 -11.96 19.69
CA LEU A 391 -17.43 -11.33 20.60
C LEU A 391 -16.64 -12.41 21.36
N ILE A 392 -15.66 -12.98 20.74
CA ILE A 392 -14.43 -13.47 21.41
C ILE A 392 -13.26 -13.29 20.46
#